data_d6253c25b4821acf5ef717a920814cae
#
_entry.id   d6253c25b4821acf5ef717a920814cae
#
_cell.length_a   1.000
_cell.length_b   1.000
_cell.length_c   1.000
_cell.angle_alpha   90.00
_cell.angle_beta   90.00
_cell.angle_gamma   90.00
#
_symmetry.space_group_name_H-M   'P 1'
#
loop_
_entity.id
_entity.type
_entity.pdbx_description
1 polymer ?
#
loop_
_entity_poly.entity_id
_entity_poly.type
_entity_poly.pdbx_seq_one_letter_code
_entity_poly.pdbx_strand_id
1 'polypeptide(L)'
;MYKEKISTYLEKNQFNEKLGLDQTRLNDIPEYFSSYLKQERIPSFVCLVVRRGEVGHYSHQGFKNIETKEPIDENTIFRIYSMTKPITSVAIMMLYERGLLRLEHELFRYLPEFANTEVWESGDLNNYKTKPMDNPILIRDLLTHTAGFTYDFMLGHPAIGLYKKSGLDNYIDPETQKEMDLAKFTEKLSELPLLFQPGEKWHYSCAIDVLGRVVEVVSDQSLDDFLHENIFKPLEMDDTGFYVDESKHERFSDCYQTLLGSKEKKMTISHKSGEDEFSRPRSFLSGGGGLCSTISDYANFCQMLLNKGNYKGTQILSPTTVEFMTLNHLPENQTLQQMGDSSFSETRFDGAGFGLGFSVITDQVGAMMPASLGSFSWGGMASTFFWIDPKEDLFSILLTQLIPSGRYPIRPQAQTLVYAAIKD
;
A
#
# COMPACT_ATOMS: atom_id res chain seq x y z
N MET A 1 2.99 -20.96 3.56
CA MET A 1 4.43 -21.05 3.97
C MET A 1 4.72 -20.26 5.23
N TYR A 2 4.51 -18.93 5.23
CA TYR A 2 4.87 -18.14 6.43
C TYR A 2 3.99 -18.40 7.64
N LYS A 3 2.73 -18.78 7.47
CA LYS A 3 1.88 -19.23 8.58
C LYS A 3 2.55 -20.35 9.39
N GLU A 4 3.07 -21.38 8.71
CA GLU A 4 3.77 -22.50 9.36
C GLU A 4 5.12 -22.08 9.94
N LYS A 5 5.88 -21.21 9.24
CA LYS A 5 7.18 -20.71 9.74
C LYS A 5 7.02 -19.85 11.00
N ILE A 6 5.99 -18.99 11.05
CA ILE A 6 5.67 -18.19 12.24
C ILE A 6 5.25 -19.10 13.40
N SER A 7 4.34 -20.06 13.17
CA SER A 7 3.95 -21.03 14.20
C SER A 7 5.16 -21.82 14.72
N THR A 8 6.02 -22.29 13.82
CA THR A 8 7.26 -22.99 14.19
C THR A 8 8.22 -22.10 15.00
N TYR A 9 8.35 -20.82 14.62
CA TYR A 9 9.16 -19.86 15.38
C TYR A 9 8.63 -19.65 16.80
N LEU A 10 7.31 -19.50 16.93
CA LEU A 10 6.65 -19.33 18.23
C LEU A 10 6.80 -20.58 19.14
N GLU A 11 6.61 -21.78 18.57
CA GLU A 11 6.73 -23.04 19.31
C GLU A 11 8.15 -23.32 19.79
N LYS A 12 9.15 -23.13 18.91
CA LYS A 12 10.54 -23.46 19.22
C LYS A 12 11.22 -22.42 20.07
N ASN A 13 10.77 -21.17 20.01
CA ASN A 13 11.43 -20.01 20.63
C ASN A 13 12.97 -20.03 20.42
N GLN A 14 13.42 -20.54 19.25
CA GLN A 14 14.82 -20.73 18.95
C GLN A 14 15.25 -19.73 17.87
N PHE A 15 16.21 -18.91 18.25
CA PHE A 15 16.89 -18.01 17.35
C PHE A 15 17.83 -18.79 16.41
N ASN A 16 17.77 -18.46 15.12
CA ASN A 16 18.64 -19.05 14.12
C ASN A 16 19.88 -18.14 13.88
N GLU A 17 21.01 -18.48 14.48
CA GLU A 17 22.25 -17.70 14.35
C GLU A 17 22.74 -17.56 12.90
N LYS A 18 22.37 -18.51 11.99
CA LYS A 18 22.75 -18.49 10.58
C LYS A 18 22.11 -17.33 9.81
N LEU A 19 21.13 -16.65 10.40
CA LEU A 19 20.51 -15.48 9.80
C LEU A 19 21.38 -14.22 9.89
N GLY A 20 22.50 -14.24 10.63
CA GLY A 20 23.35 -13.07 10.81
C GLY A 20 22.62 -11.90 11.47
N LEU A 21 21.70 -12.20 12.37
CA LEU A 21 20.93 -11.23 13.17
C LEU A 21 21.33 -11.29 14.63
N ASP A 22 21.21 -10.17 15.33
CA ASP A 22 21.42 -10.08 16.77
C ASP A 22 20.10 -10.17 17.52
N GLN A 23 19.86 -11.28 18.22
CA GLN A 23 18.61 -11.51 18.95
C GLN A 23 18.39 -10.47 20.05
N THR A 24 19.45 -10.03 20.72
CA THR A 24 19.33 -9.04 21.80
C THR A 24 18.78 -7.73 21.25
N ARG A 25 19.27 -7.29 20.09
CA ARG A 25 18.79 -6.08 19.41
C ARG A 25 17.40 -6.25 18.82
N LEU A 26 17.03 -7.45 18.34
CA LEU A 26 15.67 -7.72 17.89
C LEU A 26 14.66 -7.66 19.03
N ASN A 27 15.06 -7.94 20.27
CA ASN A 27 14.20 -7.81 21.44
C ASN A 27 13.86 -6.34 21.77
N ASP A 28 14.62 -5.38 21.27
CA ASP A 28 14.29 -3.95 21.38
C ASP A 28 12.99 -3.59 20.62
N ILE A 29 12.61 -4.39 19.61
CA ILE A 29 11.38 -4.16 18.81
C ILE A 29 10.13 -4.22 19.69
N PRO A 30 9.80 -5.35 20.36
CA PRO A 30 8.63 -5.41 21.24
C PRO A 30 8.72 -4.44 22.42
N GLU A 31 9.91 -4.14 22.96
CA GLU A 31 10.06 -3.15 24.03
C GLU A 31 9.67 -1.75 23.56
N TYR A 32 10.13 -1.34 22.37
CA TYR A 32 9.78 -0.05 21.78
C TYR A 32 8.27 0.07 21.60
N PHE A 33 7.63 -0.90 20.94
CA PHE A 33 6.19 -0.85 20.68
C PHE A 33 5.35 -0.99 21.96
N SER A 34 5.81 -1.75 22.97
CA SER A 34 5.15 -1.82 24.27
C SER A 34 5.02 -0.46 24.93
N SER A 35 5.98 0.45 24.70
CA SER A 35 5.89 1.81 25.23
C SER A 35 4.71 2.60 24.62
N TYR A 36 4.40 2.37 23.35
CA TYR A 36 3.24 2.97 22.67
C TYR A 36 1.92 2.38 23.15
N LEU A 37 1.86 1.06 23.37
CA LEU A 37 0.69 0.39 23.92
C LEU A 37 0.37 0.88 25.34
N LYS A 38 1.39 0.96 26.24
CA LYS A 38 1.23 1.47 27.60
C LYS A 38 0.76 2.92 27.65
N GLN A 39 1.06 3.70 26.63
CA GLN A 39 0.63 5.10 26.50
C GLN A 39 -0.67 5.25 25.67
N GLU A 40 -1.33 4.13 25.35
CA GLU A 40 -2.57 4.10 24.55
C GLU A 40 -2.44 4.87 23.22
N ARG A 41 -1.25 4.80 22.58
CA ARG A 41 -0.97 5.49 21.32
C ARG A 41 -1.28 4.64 20.09
N ILE A 42 -1.18 3.33 20.20
CA ILE A 42 -1.56 2.34 19.18
C ILE A 42 -2.40 1.24 19.82
N PRO A 43 -3.33 0.60 19.08
CA PRO A 43 -4.17 -0.46 19.63
C PRO A 43 -3.40 -1.78 19.81
N SER A 44 -2.52 -2.04 18.87
CA SER A 44 -1.76 -3.27 18.76
C SER A 44 -0.60 -3.10 17.81
N PHE A 45 0.30 -4.07 17.77
CA PHE A 45 1.28 -4.22 16.69
C PHE A 45 1.59 -5.70 16.43
N VAL A 46 1.90 -6.01 15.18
CA VAL A 46 2.55 -7.25 14.75
C VAL A 46 3.78 -6.86 13.95
N CYS A 47 4.93 -7.41 14.30
CA CYS A 47 6.18 -7.19 13.57
C CYS A 47 6.80 -8.53 13.17
N LEU A 48 7.09 -8.69 11.89
CA LEU A 48 7.76 -9.84 11.30
C LEU A 48 9.04 -9.38 10.63
N VAL A 49 10.15 -10.06 10.93
CA VAL A 49 11.43 -9.90 10.22
C VAL A 49 11.82 -11.24 9.62
N VAL A 50 12.05 -11.26 8.33
CA VAL A 50 12.53 -12.43 7.59
C VAL A 50 13.85 -12.09 6.95
N ARG A 51 14.84 -12.97 7.09
CA ARG A 51 16.13 -12.88 6.41
C ARG A 51 16.52 -14.24 5.88
N ARG A 52 17.06 -14.30 4.67
CA ARG A 52 17.46 -15.56 4.00
C ARG A 52 16.30 -16.58 3.95
N GLY A 53 15.09 -16.07 3.74
CA GLY A 53 13.88 -16.88 3.65
C GLY A 53 13.37 -17.45 4.97
N GLU A 54 14.00 -17.19 6.12
CA GLU A 54 13.61 -17.71 7.42
C GLU A 54 13.17 -16.59 8.40
N VAL A 55 12.26 -16.93 9.33
CA VAL A 55 11.80 -15.99 10.35
C VAL A 55 12.93 -15.72 11.35
N GLY A 56 13.42 -14.48 11.37
CA GLY A 56 14.42 -13.99 12.31
C GLY A 56 13.81 -13.36 13.56
N HIS A 57 12.62 -12.78 13.43
CA HIS A 57 11.86 -12.21 14.54
C HIS A 57 10.37 -12.20 14.23
N TYR A 58 9.58 -12.53 15.24
CA TYR A 58 8.14 -12.32 15.24
C TYR A 58 7.68 -11.88 16.62
N SER A 59 6.96 -10.79 16.67
CA SER A 59 6.36 -10.32 17.92
C SER A 59 5.01 -9.65 17.66
N HIS A 60 4.08 -9.82 18.57
CA HIS A 60 2.79 -9.16 18.56
C HIS A 60 2.35 -8.83 19.99
N GLN A 61 1.66 -7.70 20.16
CA GLN A 61 1.07 -7.30 21.43
C GLN A 61 -0.12 -6.37 21.17
N GLY A 62 -1.01 -6.27 22.16
CA GLY A 62 -2.19 -5.41 22.13
C GLY A 62 -3.45 -6.16 21.73
N PHE A 63 -4.45 -5.43 21.29
CA PHE A 63 -5.80 -5.94 21.11
C PHE A 63 -6.31 -5.67 19.70
N LYS A 64 -7.05 -6.62 19.13
CA LYS A 64 -7.87 -6.39 17.92
C LYS A 64 -9.11 -5.55 18.24
N ASN A 65 -9.61 -5.62 19.49
CA ASN A 65 -10.62 -4.74 20.04
C ASN A 65 -10.20 -4.29 21.44
N ILE A 66 -10.01 -2.96 21.62
CA ILE A 66 -9.53 -2.39 22.90
C ILE A 66 -10.60 -2.48 24.00
N GLU A 67 -11.89 -2.37 23.64
CA GLU A 67 -12.99 -2.35 24.61
C GLU A 67 -13.22 -3.72 25.22
N THR A 68 -13.24 -4.76 24.37
CA THR A 68 -13.40 -6.16 24.81
C THR A 68 -12.10 -6.80 25.27
N LYS A 69 -10.96 -6.15 24.99
CA LYS A 69 -9.60 -6.66 25.25
C LYS A 69 -9.28 -8.00 24.58
N GLU A 70 -9.86 -8.21 23.40
CA GLU A 70 -9.56 -9.37 22.59
C GLU A 70 -8.14 -9.23 22.02
N PRO A 71 -7.21 -10.14 22.35
CA PRO A 71 -5.82 -10.03 21.93
C PRO A 71 -5.68 -10.26 20.41
N ILE A 72 -4.67 -9.63 19.80
CA ILE A 72 -4.23 -10.02 18.48
C ILE A 72 -3.38 -11.29 18.53
N ASP A 73 -3.32 -11.99 17.42
CA ASP A 73 -2.52 -13.18 17.20
C ASP A 73 -1.95 -13.23 15.76
N GLU A 74 -1.28 -14.31 15.40
CA GLU A 74 -0.69 -14.53 14.08
C GLU A 74 -1.73 -14.72 12.96
N ASN A 75 -3.00 -14.97 13.31
CA ASN A 75 -4.11 -15.15 12.37
C ASN A 75 -5.00 -13.91 12.24
N THR A 76 -4.66 -12.84 12.97
CA THR A 76 -5.44 -11.59 12.93
C THR A 76 -5.42 -10.98 11.53
N ILE A 77 -6.60 -10.60 11.04
CA ILE A 77 -6.79 -9.94 9.73
C ILE A 77 -6.79 -8.42 9.94
N PHE A 78 -6.08 -7.72 9.07
CA PHE A 78 -5.90 -6.27 9.11
C PHE A 78 -6.36 -5.62 7.82
N ARG A 79 -6.95 -4.44 7.87
CA ARG A 79 -7.10 -3.56 6.70
C ARG A 79 -5.71 -3.07 6.31
N ILE A 80 -5.24 -3.46 5.13
CA ILE A 80 -3.89 -3.09 4.69
C ILE A 80 -3.86 -1.80 3.88
N TYR A 81 -5.04 -1.26 3.53
CA TYR A 81 -5.17 -0.01 2.76
C TYR A 81 -4.17 0.06 1.61
N SER A 82 -3.37 1.09 1.54
CA SER A 82 -2.46 1.35 0.42
C SER A 82 -1.35 0.30 0.22
N MET A 83 -1.18 -0.65 1.12
CA MET A 83 -0.38 -1.85 0.81
C MET A 83 -1.06 -2.74 -0.26
N THR A 84 -2.28 -2.44 -0.68
CA THR A 84 -2.95 -2.98 -1.87
C THR A 84 -2.23 -2.58 -3.17
N LYS A 85 -1.69 -1.35 -3.25
CA LYS A 85 -1.08 -0.79 -4.47
C LYS A 85 0.02 -1.65 -5.09
N PRO A 86 0.99 -2.17 -4.32
CA PRO A 86 1.99 -3.11 -4.82
C PRO A 86 1.38 -4.34 -5.49
N ILE A 87 0.31 -4.89 -4.93
CA ILE A 87 -0.38 -6.08 -5.47
C ILE A 87 -1.03 -5.76 -6.81
N THR A 88 -1.76 -4.64 -6.90
CA THR A 88 -2.36 -4.18 -8.17
C THR A 88 -1.29 -3.83 -9.21
N SER A 89 -0.15 -3.27 -8.78
CA SER A 89 0.97 -3.00 -9.68
C SER A 89 1.58 -4.28 -10.23
N VAL A 90 1.71 -5.33 -9.42
CA VAL A 90 2.12 -6.67 -9.89
C VAL A 90 1.13 -7.21 -10.91
N ALA A 91 -0.19 -7.06 -10.70
CA ALA A 91 -1.21 -7.47 -11.66
C ALA A 91 -1.03 -6.77 -13.03
N ILE A 92 -0.80 -5.47 -13.05
CA ILE A 92 -0.48 -4.72 -14.28
C ILE A 92 0.78 -5.27 -14.96
N MET A 93 1.82 -5.57 -14.20
CA MET A 93 3.07 -6.10 -14.76
C MET A 93 2.93 -7.55 -15.26
N MET A 94 2.02 -8.35 -14.70
CA MET A 94 1.64 -9.65 -15.28
C MET A 94 0.99 -9.49 -16.66
N LEU A 95 0.10 -8.52 -16.82
CA LEU A 95 -0.51 -8.21 -18.12
C LEU A 95 0.52 -7.64 -19.11
N TYR A 96 1.48 -6.86 -18.62
CA TYR A 96 2.61 -6.38 -19.41
C TYR A 96 3.47 -7.55 -19.93
N GLU A 97 3.85 -8.49 -19.09
CA GLU A 97 4.63 -9.69 -19.49
C GLU A 97 3.88 -10.57 -20.51
N ARG A 98 2.56 -10.60 -20.43
CA ARG A 98 1.71 -11.31 -21.40
C ARG A 98 1.56 -10.58 -22.73
N GLY A 99 2.14 -9.36 -22.88
CA GLY A 99 2.04 -8.53 -24.07
C GLY A 99 0.67 -7.91 -24.31
N LEU A 100 -0.20 -7.89 -23.29
CA LEU A 100 -1.57 -7.37 -23.38
C LEU A 100 -1.64 -5.85 -23.20
N LEU A 101 -0.62 -5.28 -22.54
CA LEU A 101 -0.45 -3.82 -22.42
C LEU A 101 1.03 -3.45 -22.47
N ARG A 102 1.30 -2.14 -22.65
CA ARG A 102 2.65 -1.57 -22.57
C ARG A 102 2.63 -0.35 -21.65
N LEU A 103 3.75 -0.04 -21.04
CA LEU A 103 3.85 1.08 -20.10
C LEU A 103 3.73 2.45 -20.76
N GLU A 104 4.13 2.53 -22.03
CA GLU A 104 3.99 3.73 -22.88
C GLU A 104 2.64 3.85 -23.60
N HIS A 105 1.73 2.89 -23.41
CA HIS A 105 0.37 3.02 -23.97
C HIS A 105 -0.39 4.11 -23.22
N GLU A 106 -1.14 4.88 -24.01
CA GLU A 106 -2.04 5.90 -23.49
C GLU A 106 -3.24 5.24 -22.81
N LEU A 107 -3.63 5.79 -21.66
CA LEU A 107 -4.73 5.30 -20.84
C LEU A 107 -6.04 5.17 -21.63
N PHE A 108 -6.33 6.14 -22.50
CA PHE A 108 -7.57 6.16 -23.31
C PHE A 108 -7.73 4.98 -24.27
N ARG A 109 -6.68 4.20 -24.52
CA ARG A 109 -6.78 2.95 -25.30
C ARG A 109 -7.60 1.89 -24.57
N TYR A 110 -7.58 1.92 -23.25
CA TYR A 110 -8.26 0.97 -22.36
C TYR A 110 -9.51 1.59 -21.76
N LEU A 111 -9.45 2.86 -21.43
CA LEU A 111 -10.49 3.68 -20.82
C LEU A 111 -10.73 4.94 -21.67
N PRO A 112 -11.54 4.80 -22.75
CA PRO A 112 -11.75 5.89 -23.76
C PRO A 112 -12.25 7.21 -23.15
N GLU A 113 -12.91 7.16 -21.99
CA GLU A 113 -13.39 8.33 -21.25
C GLU A 113 -12.29 9.33 -20.89
N PHE A 114 -11.03 8.89 -20.78
CA PHE A 114 -9.88 9.77 -20.51
C PHE A 114 -9.28 10.45 -21.73
N ALA A 115 -9.84 10.26 -22.93
CA ALA A 115 -9.28 10.83 -24.17
C ALA A 115 -9.27 12.37 -24.18
N ASN A 116 -10.24 13.00 -23.51
CA ASN A 116 -10.44 14.46 -23.52
C ASN A 116 -10.36 15.05 -22.10
N THR A 117 -9.69 14.39 -21.16
CA THR A 117 -9.47 14.92 -19.81
C THR A 117 -8.66 16.22 -19.91
N GLU A 118 -9.08 17.23 -19.16
CA GLU A 118 -8.44 18.53 -19.12
C GLU A 118 -7.56 18.70 -17.89
N VAL A 119 -6.72 19.71 -17.89
CA VAL A 119 -5.83 20.06 -16.78
C VAL A 119 -6.30 21.37 -16.16
N TRP A 120 -6.31 21.45 -14.83
CA TRP A 120 -6.60 22.68 -14.10
C TRP A 120 -5.62 23.78 -14.51
N GLU A 121 -6.14 24.95 -14.89
CA GLU A 121 -5.33 26.10 -15.22
C GLU A 121 -5.34 27.14 -14.11
N SER A 122 -6.52 27.54 -13.62
CA SER A 122 -6.67 28.60 -12.62
C SER A 122 -8.09 28.65 -12.05
N GLY A 123 -8.26 29.40 -10.96
CA GLY A 123 -9.57 29.69 -10.38
C GLY A 123 -9.79 29.03 -9.01
N ASP A 124 -11.05 28.88 -8.65
CA ASP A 124 -11.51 28.23 -7.42
C ASP A 124 -12.54 27.14 -7.72
N LEU A 125 -13.01 26.45 -6.68
CA LEU A 125 -13.95 25.33 -6.79
C LEU A 125 -15.24 25.62 -7.58
N ASN A 126 -15.69 26.89 -7.61
CA ASN A 126 -16.96 27.27 -8.22
C ASN A 126 -16.76 27.97 -9.58
N ASN A 127 -15.57 28.48 -9.83
CA ASN A 127 -15.23 29.21 -11.07
C ASN A 127 -13.77 28.94 -11.43
N TYR A 128 -13.54 27.83 -12.14
CA TYR A 128 -12.21 27.43 -12.59
C TYR A 128 -12.13 27.38 -14.13
N LYS A 129 -10.90 27.47 -14.60
CA LYS A 129 -10.54 27.27 -16.01
C LYS A 129 -9.68 26.05 -16.13
N THR A 130 -9.83 25.39 -17.25
CA THR A 130 -9.06 24.23 -17.65
C THR A 130 -8.38 24.46 -18.98
N LYS A 131 -7.38 23.68 -19.28
CA LYS A 131 -6.68 23.61 -20.55
C LYS A 131 -6.50 22.18 -20.99
N PRO A 132 -6.31 21.91 -22.29
CA PRO A 132 -5.99 20.56 -22.76
C PRO A 132 -4.73 19.98 -22.13
N MET A 133 -4.64 18.65 -22.07
CA MET A 133 -3.38 17.97 -21.82
C MET A 133 -2.38 18.22 -22.95
N ASP A 134 -1.11 18.47 -22.60
CA ASP A 134 -0.02 18.55 -23.57
C ASP A 134 0.37 17.16 -24.10
N ASN A 135 0.28 16.13 -23.22
CA ASN A 135 0.52 14.73 -23.52
C ASN A 135 -0.56 13.87 -22.85
N PRO A 136 -0.94 12.74 -23.45
CA PRO A 136 -1.90 11.82 -22.83
C PRO A 136 -1.33 11.18 -21.57
N ILE A 137 -2.21 10.75 -20.67
CA ILE A 137 -1.84 9.92 -19.52
C ILE A 137 -1.34 8.56 -20.01
N LEU A 138 -0.17 8.13 -19.56
CA LEU A 138 0.38 6.82 -19.87
C LEU A 138 0.15 5.82 -18.71
N ILE A 139 0.16 4.52 -19.01
CA ILE A 139 0.07 3.47 -17.98
C ILE A 139 1.16 3.62 -16.93
N ARG A 140 2.40 3.97 -17.33
CA ARG A 140 3.49 4.22 -16.35
C ARG A 140 3.18 5.41 -15.43
N ASP A 141 2.49 6.46 -15.91
CA ASP A 141 2.19 7.63 -15.09
C ASP A 141 1.23 7.31 -13.95
N LEU A 142 0.36 6.33 -14.17
CA LEU A 142 -0.50 5.77 -13.12
C LEU A 142 0.31 4.98 -12.08
N LEU A 143 1.21 4.10 -12.54
CA LEU A 143 2.08 3.29 -11.68
C LEU A 143 3.03 4.13 -10.84
N THR A 144 3.42 5.30 -11.34
CA THR A 144 4.38 6.22 -10.70
C THR A 144 3.72 7.40 -9.99
N HIS A 145 2.40 7.49 -9.95
CA HIS A 145 1.65 8.64 -9.40
C HIS A 145 2.02 9.99 -10.03
N THR A 146 2.33 10.01 -11.32
CA THR A 146 2.63 11.22 -12.08
C THR A 146 1.52 11.61 -13.07
N ALA A 147 0.37 10.96 -13.01
CA ALA A 147 -0.76 11.18 -13.94
C ALA A 147 -1.53 12.49 -13.71
N GLY A 148 -1.34 13.19 -12.60
CA GLY A 148 -2.08 14.42 -12.27
C GLY A 148 -3.39 14.20 -11.49
N PHE A 149 -3.71 12.98 -11.08
CA PHE A 149 -4.82 12.68 -10.16
C PHE A 149 -4.47 13.05 -8.71
N THR A 150 -5.48 13.01 -7.83
CA THR A 150 -5.34 13.23 -6.39
C THR A 150 -6.22 12.28 -5.59
N TYR A 151 -6.24 12.47 -4.28
CA TYR A 151 -7.27 11.96 -3.37
C TYR A 151 -8.06 13.12 -2.74
N ASP A 152 -9.28 12.86 -2.31
CA ASP A 152 -10.17 13.81 -1.64
C ASP A 152 -9.65 14.33 -0.30
N PHE A 153 -8.80 13.54 0.39
CA PHE A 153 -8.20 13.88 1.69
C PHE A 153 -6.88 14.66 1.57
N MET A 154 -6.38 14.88 0.34
CA MET A 154 -5.23 15.73 0.12
C MET A 154 -5.57 17.20 0.39
N LEU A 155 -4.55 18.04 0.56
CA LEU A 155 -4.73 19.45 0.87
C LEU A 155 -4.02 20.32 -0.18
N GLY A 156 -4.43 21.58 -0.26
CA GLY A 156 -3.68 22.60 -0.97
C GLY A 156 -4.12 22.91 -2.40
N HIS A 157 -5.03 22.12 -3.01
CA HIS A 157 -5.49 22.38 -4.36
C HIS A 157 -7.03 22.45 -4.45
N PRO A 158 -7.63 23.49 -5.11
CA PRO A 158 -9.08 23.65 -5.19
C PRO A 158 -9.81 22.47 -5.86
N ALA A 159 -9.21 21.82 -6.86
CA ALA A 159 -9.79 20.67 -7.57
C ALA A 159 -10.13 19.50 -6.64
N ILE A 160 -9.50 19.37 -5.48
CA ILE A 160 -9.79 18.34 -4.48
C ILE A 160 -11.27 18.37 -4.05
N GLY A 161 -11.87 19.58 -3.97
CA GLY A 161 -13.29 19.73 -3.66
C GLY A 161 -14.22 19.16 -4.73
N LEU A 162 -13.77 19.00 -5.98
CA LEU A 162 -14.54 18.36 -7.05
C LEU A 162 -14.69 16.87 -6.81
N TYR A 163 -13.67 16.20 -6.28
CA TYR A 163 -13.71 14.78 -5.92
C TYR A 163 -14.85 14.48 -4.95
N LYS A 164 -15.00 15.32 -3.91
CA LYS A 164 -16.11 15.21 -2.96
C LYS A 164 -17.47 15.45 -3.60
N LYS A 165 -17.57 16.47 -4.45
CA LYS A 165 -18.83 16.77 -5.16
C LYS A 165 -19.26 15.63 -6.09
N SER A 166 -18.30 14.86 -6.63
CA SER A 166 -18.55 13.72 -7.50
C SER A 166 -18.71 12.38 -6.77
N GLY A 167 -18.66 12.37 -5.42
CA GLY A 167 -18.82 11.18 -4.60
C GLY A 167 -17.62 10.25 -4.60
N LEU A 168 -16.46 10.73 -5.08
CA LEU A 168 -15.23 9.94 -5.14
C LEU A 168 -14.55 9.79 -3.76
N ASP A 169 -14.97 10.55 -2.76
CA ASP A 169 -14.48 10.49 -1.38
C ASP A 169 -15.03 9.29 -0.60
N ASN A 170 -16.25 8.86 -0.92
CA ASN A 170 -16.93 7.76 -0.25
C ASN A 170 -17.41 6.65 -1.19
N TYR A 171 -17.09 6.80 -2.50
CA TYR A 171 -17.45 5.85 -3.57
C TYR A 171 -18.95 5.66 -3.75
N ILE A 172 -19.75 6.67 -3.38
CA ILE A 172 -21.19 6.69 -3.58
C ILE A 172 -21.53 7.65 -4.71
N ASP A 173 -22.22 7.15 -5.72
CA ASP A 173 -22.71 7.98 -6.82
C ASP A 173 -23.78 8.96 -6.28
N PRO A 174 -23.56 10.28 -6.38
CA PRO A 174 -24.50 11.28 -5.86
C PRO A 174 -25.90 11.23 -6.51
N GLU A 175 -25.98 10.76 -7.76
CA GLU A 175 -27.23 10.69 -8.52
C GLU A 175 -28.06 9.47 -8.14
N THR A 176 -27.43 8.31 -8.00
CA THR A 176 -28.14 7.04 -7.73
C THR A 176 -28.14 6.65 -6.26
N GLN A 177 -27.32 7.29 -5.43
CA GLN A 177 -27.10 6.95 -4.02
C GLN A 177 -26.67 5.49 -3.79
N LYS A 178 -25.97 4.91 -4.79
CA LYS A 178 -25.42 3.55 -4.74
C LYS A 178 -23.90 3.58 -4.72
N GLU A 179 -23.30 2.54 -4.15
CA GLU A 179 -21.86 2.32 -4.24
C GLU A 179 -21.45 2.16 -5.72
N MET A 180 -20.42 2.90 -6.13
CA MET A 180 -19.84 2.79 -7.48
C MET A 180 -19.10 1.45 -7.62
N ASP A 181 -18.98 0.97 -8.83
CA ASP A 181 -17.93 0.04 -9.23
C ASP A 181 -16.73 0.82 -9.81
N LEU A 182 -15.68 0.11 -10.21
CA LEU A 182 -14.50 0.74 -10.81
C LEU A 182 -14.82 1.42 -12.15
N ALA A 183 -15.78 0.90 -12.93
CA ALA A 183 -16.19 1.51 -14.20
C ALA A 183 -16.85 2.86 -13.95
N LYS A 184 -17.79 2.94 -13.01
CA LYS A 184 -18.46 4.20 -12.68
C LYS A 184 -17.50 5.20 -12.02
N PHE A 185 -16.57 4.70 -11.19
CA PHE A 185 -15.53 5.53 -10.60
C PHE A 185 -14.65 6.19 -11.66
N THR A 186 -14.15 5.44 -12.64
CA THR A 186 -13.32 6.00 -13.72
C THR A 186 -14.08 6.94 -14.64
N GLU A 187 -15.35 6.64 -14.92
CA GLU A 187 -16.24 7.56 -15.64
C GLU A 187 -16.34 8.91 -14.93
N LYS A 188 -16.69 8.92 -13.63
CA LYS A 188 -16.79 10.16 -12.84
C LYS A 188 -15.44 10.87 -12.69
N LEU A 189 -14.35 10.13 -12.55
CA LEU A 189 -13.01 10.71 -12.43
C LEU A 189 -12.58 11.39 -13.73
N SER A 190 -12.92 10.84 -14.91
CA SER A 190 -12.55 11.39 -16.20
C SER A 190 -13.20 12.76 -16.50
N GLU A 191 -14.31 13.08 -15.83
CA GLU A 191 -14.99 14.38 -15.92
C GLU A 191 -14.26 15.49 -15.15
N LEU A 192 -13.29 15.13 -14.28
CA LEU A 192 -12.58 16.07 -13.43
C LEU A 192 -11.23 16.46 -14.03
N PRO A 193 -10.81 17.74 -13.86
CA PRO A 193 -9.51 18.15 -14.33
C PRO A 193 -8.37 17.51 -13.51
N LEU A 194 -7.28 17.17 -14.20
CA LEU A 194 -6.01 16.85 -13.56
C LEU A 194 -5.45 18.07 -12.83
N LEU A 195 -4.67 17.86 -11.78
CA LEU A 195 -4.05 18.94 -11.03
C LEU A 195 -2.90 19.61 -11.80
N PHE A 196 -2.21 18.84 -12.63
CA PHE A 196 -1.04 19.25 -13.43
C PHE A 196 -0.89 18.33 -14.65
N GLN A 197 0.00 18.69 -15.57
CA GLN A 197 0.25 17.90 -16.77
C GLN A 197 0.83 16.51 -16.44
N PRO A 198 0.38 15.44 -17.11
CA PRO A 198 0.95 14.10 -16.91
C PRO A 198 2.48 14.10 -17.05
N GLY A 199 3.16 13.48 -16.09
CA GLY A 199 4.62 13.42 -16.03
C GLY A 199 5.32 14.63 -15.37
N GLU A 200 4.60 15.72 -15.06
CA GLU A 200 5.19 16.96 -14.53
C GLU A 200 5.60 16.84 -13.06
N LYS A 201 4.75 16.24 -12.24
CA LYS A 201 4.95 16.12 -10.78
C LYS A 201 4.60 14.75 -10.29
N TRP A 202 5.18 14.38 -9.14
CA TRP A 202 4.71 13.27 -8.36
C TRP A 202 3.67 13.72 -7.33
N HIS A 203 2.49 13.13 -7.38
CA HIS A 203 1.42 13.42 -6.45
C HIS A 203 0.64 12.14 -6.11
N TYR A 204 0.64 11.76 -4.83
CA TYR A 204 -0.04 10.56 -4.36
C TYR A 204 -1.54 10.61 -4.63
N SER A 205 -2.09 9.59 -5.26
CA SER A 205 -3.42 9.69 -5.86
C SER A 205 -4.14 8.34 -6.00
N CYS A 206 -5.40 8.41 -6.46
CA CYS A 206 -6.24 7.26 -6.83
C CYS A 206 -5.82 6.60 -8.18
N ALA A 207 -4.64 6.91 -8.71
CA ALA A 207 -4.16 6.35 -9.98
C ALA A 207 -4.16 4.81 -10.02
N ILE A 208 -3.89 4.15 -8.87
CA ILE A 208 -3.88 2.69 -8.82
C ILE A 208 -5.30 2.09 -8.79
N ASP A 209 -6.31 2.86 -8.37
CA ASP A 209 -7.72 2.47 -8.56
C ASP A 209 -8.09 2.45 -10.06
N VAL A 210 -7.60 3.44 -10.82
CA VAL A 210 -7.72 3.46 -12.29
C VAL A 210 -7.00 2.26 -12.92
N LEU A 211 -5.82 1.88 -12.42
CA LEU A 211 -5.14 0.66 -12.86
C LEU A 211 -5.92 -0.61 -12.52
N GLY A 212 -6.64 -0.64 -11.41
CA GLY A 212 -7.59 -1.71 -11.10
C GLY A 212 -8.63 -1.88 -12.22
N ARG A 213 -9.20 -0.78 -12.73
CA ARG A 213 -10.10 -0.82 -13.87
C ARG A 213 -9.40 -1.27 -15.17
N VAL A 214 -8.16 -0.85 -15.39
CA VAL A 214 -7.37 -1.34 -16.55
C VAL A 214 -7.19 -2.86 -16.48
N VAL A 215 -6.92 -3.42 -15.28
CA VAL A 215 -6.85 -4.88 -15.11
C VAL A 215 -8.16 -5.54 -15.55
N GLU A 216 -9.31 -5.02 -15.10
CA GLU A 216 -10.63 -5.57 -15.48
C GLU A 216 -10.85 -5.55 -17.00
N VAL A 217 -10.58 -4.42 -17.64
CA VAL A 217 -10.80 -4.25 -19.09
C VAL A 217 -9.86 -5.14 -19.90
N VAL A 218 -8.60 -5.25 -19.50
CA VAL A 218 -7.60 -6.01 -20.28
C VAL A 218 -7.74 -7.52 -20.07
N SER A 219 -8.17 -7.94 -18.89
CA SER A 219 -8.32 -9.38 -18.56
C SER A 219 -9.71 -9.95 -18.82
N ASP A 220 -10.72 -9.11 -18.98
CA ASP A 220 -12.15 -9.48 -19.02
C ASP A 220 -12.60 -10.23 -17.76
N GLN A 221 -12.01 -9.85 -16.60
CA GLN A 221 -12.32 -10.40 -15.26
C GLN A 221 -12.58 -9.26 -14.28
N SER A 222 -13.30 -9.50 -13.19
CA SER A 222 -13.30 -8.55 -12.07
C SER A 222 -11.89 -8.44 -11.47
N LEU A 223 -11.58 -7.30 -10.86
CA LEU A 223 -10.27 -7.14 -10.19
C LEU A 223 -10.07 -8.22 -9.10
N ASP A 224 -11.12 -8.56 -8.35
CA ASP A 224 -11.07 -9.60 -7.31
C ASP A 224 -10.73 -10.97 -7.91
N ASP A 225 -11.44 -11.40 -8.94
CA ASP A 225 -11.19 -12.69 -9.62
C ASP A 225 -9.77 -12.75 -10.19
N PHE A 226 -9.32 -11.65 -10.83
CA PHE A 226 -7.97 -11.61 -11.40
C PHE A 226 -6.89 -11.74 -10.32
N LEU A 227 -6.99 -10.97 -9.22
CA LEU A 227 -6.05 -11.03 -8.12
C LEU A 227 -6.08 -12.39 -7.42
N HIS A 228 -7.28 -12.95 -7.20
CA HIS A 228 -7.44 -14.26 -6.57
C HIS A 228 -6.74 -15.37 -7.37
N GLU A 229 -7.07 -15.50 -8.65
CA GLU A 229 -6.56 -16.60 -9.48
C GLU A 229 -5.07 -16.45 -9.82
N ASN A 230 -4.58 -15.23 -10.04
CA ASN A 230 -3.24 -15.00 -10.54
C ASN A 230 -2.21 -14.66 -9.44
N ILE A 231 -2.65 -14.17 -8.27
CA ILE A 231 -1.75 -13.75 -7.19
C ILE A 231 -2.07 -14.48 -5.88
N PHE A 232 -3.30 -14.38 -5.34
CA PHE A 232 -3.58 -14.87 -4.00
C PHE A 232 -3.48 -16.39 -3.91
N LYS A 233 -4.14 -17.10 -4.79
CA LYS A 233 -4.13 -18.58 -4.82
C LYS A 233 -2.73 -19.16 -5.06
N PRO A 234 -1.94 -18.69 -6.07
CA PRO A 234 -0.56 -19.16 -6.25
C PRO A 234 0.37 -18.84 -5.09
N LEU A 235 0.12 -17.74 -4.36
CA LEU A 235 0.92 -17.32 -3.20
C LEU A 235 0.39 -17.86 -1.86
N GLU A 236 -0.68 -18.68 -1.86
CA GLU A 236 -1.30 -19.20 -0.64
C GLU A 236 -1.73 -18.07 0.32
N MET A 237 -2.37 -17.02 -0.22
CA MET A 237 -2.85 -15.84 0.52
C MET A 237 -4.37 -15.99 0.78
N ASP A 238 -4.75 -16.99 1.59
CA ASP A 238 -6.14 -17.44 1.74
C ASP A 238 -7.02 -16.48 2.57
N ASP A 239 -6.41 -15.56 3.27
CA ASP A 239 -7.09 -14.55 4.10
C ASP A 239 -6.94 -13.13 3.52
N THR A 240 -6.56 -13.02 2.23
CA THR A 240 -6.42 -11.75 1.52
C THR A 240 -7.57 -11.54 0.54
N GLY A 241 -8.24 -10.39 0.61
CA GLY A 241 -9.37 -10.06 -0.26
C GLY A 241 -9.94 -8.68 0.01
N PHE A 242 -10.90 -8.26 -0.81
CA PHE A 242 -11.54 -6.94 -0.70
C PHE A 242 -12.53 -6.83 0.45
N TYR A 243 -12.91 -7.92 1.06
CA TYR A 243 -13.71 -7.97 2.28
C TYR A 243 -13.36 -9.21 3.10
N VAL A 244 -13.75 -9.21 4.35
CA VAL A 244 -13.61 -10.33 5.28
C VAL A 244 -14.98 -11.00 5.43
N ASP A 245 -15.04 -12.30 5.09
CA ASP A 245 -16.26 -13.10 5.25
C ASP A 245 -16.71 -13.17 6.72
N GLU A 246 -18.02 -13.23 6.96
CA GLU A 246 -18.62 -13.27 8.29
C GLU A 246 -18.02 -14.36 9.19
N SER A 247 -17.69 -15.51 8.62
CA SER A 247 -17.06 -16.63 9.34
C SER A 247 -15.66 -16.32 9.88
N LYS A 248 -15.04 -15.22 9.43
CA LYS A 248 -13.70 -14.77 9.83
C LYS A 248 -13.71 -13.47 10.64
N HIS A 249 -14.89 -12.86 10.93
CA HIS A 249 -14.97 -11.59 11.64
C HIS A 249 -14.36 -11.63 13.04
N GLU A 250 -14.37 -12.77 13.72
CA GLU A 250 -13.71 -12.97 15.02
C GLU A 250 -12.18 -12.73 14.98
N ARG A 251 -11.58 -12.87 13.78
CA ARG A 251 -10.15 -12.62 13.53
C ARG A 251 -9.88 -11.22 13.00
N PHE A 252 -10.91 -10.46 12.66
CA PHE A 252 -10.78 -9.15 12.02
C PHE A 252 -10.58 -8.04 13.07
N SER A 253 -9.48 -7.28 12.96
CA SER A 253 -9.18 -6.21 13.92
C SER A 253 -10.03 -4.97 13.67
N ASP A 254 -10.52 -4.32 14.72
CA ASP A 254 -11.04 -2.97 14.64
C ASP A 254 -9.94 -1.99 14.21
N CYS A 255 -10.32 -0.92 13.52
CA CYS A 255 -9.43 0.17 13.15
C CYS A 255 -9.76 1.42 13.95
N TYR A 256 -8.74 2.05 14.49
CA TYR A 256 -8.83 3.21 15.36
C TYR A 256 -8.30 4.45 14.68
N GLN A 257 -8.76 5.61 15.14
CA GLN A 257 -8.27 6.91 14.69
C GLN A 257 -7.95 7.82 15.86
N THR A 258 -7.03 8.76 15.60
CA THR A 258 -6.76 9.89 16.49
C THR A 258 -7.07 11.19 15.77
N LEU A 259 -7.75 12.13 16.43
CA LEU A 259 -8.03 13.43 15.87
C LEU A 259 -6.74 14.24 15.75
N LEU A 260 -6.43 14.72 14.55
CA LEU A 260 -5.32 15.64 14.32
C LEU A 260 -5.60 16.97 15.05
N GLY A 261 -4.60 17.46 15.78
CA GLY A 261 -4.73 18.71 16.55
C GLY A 261 -5.40 18.57 17.91
N SER A 262 -5.96 17.43 18.26
CA SER A 262 -6.48 17.16 19.61
C SER A 262 -5.36 17.03 20.62
N LYS A 263 -5.49 17.71 21.77
CA LYS A 263 -4.64 17.49 22.95
C LYS A 263 -4.95 16.15 23.62
N GLU A 264 -6.13 15.62 23.40
CA GLU A 264 -6.54 14.30 23.86
C GLU A 264 -5.94 13.24 22.94
N LYS A 265 -5.09 12.40 23.52
CA LYS A 265 -4.44 11.27 22.81
C LYS A 265 -5.34 10.04 22.68
N LYS A 266 -6.63 10.20 22.96
CA LYS A 266 -7.59 9.09 22.98
C LYS A 266 -7.85 8.57 21.57
N MET A 267 -7.68 7.28 21.37
CA MET A 267 -8.11 6.57 20.17
C MET A 267 -9.63 6.40 20.20
N THR A 268 -10.28 6.54 19.04
CA THR A 268 -11.69 6.22 18.82
C THR A 268 -11.79 5.22 17.68
N ILE A 269 -12.82 4.38 17.68
CA ILE A 269 -13.07 3.43 16.59
C ILE A 269 -13.38 4.25 15.32
N SER A 270 -12.67 3.93 14.24
CA SER A 270 -12.93 4.43 12.90
C SER A 270 -13.72 3.42 12.08
N HIS A 271 -13.30 2.14 12.11
CA HIS A 271 -13.96 1.04 11.41
C HIS A 271 -14.07 -0.14 12.37
N LYS A 272 -15.28 -0.63 12.57
CA LYS A 272 -15.56 -1.73 13.48
C LYS A 272 -15.73 -3.03 12.69
N SER A 273 -15.06 -4.08 13.12
CA SER A 273 -15.20 -5.41 12.55
C SER A 273 -16.67 -5.87 12.56
N GLY A 274 -17.14 -6.42 11.44
CA GLY A 274 -18.53 -6.86 11.25
C GLY A 274 -19.53 -5.76 10.92
N GLU A 275 -19.15 -4.48 10.99
CA GLU A 275 -20.09 -3.36 10.80
C GLU A 275 -19.70 -2.42 9.64
N ASP A 276 -18.46 -2.45 9.18
CA ASP A 276 -17.94 -1.55 8.15
C ASP A 276 -17.98 -2.13 6.73
N GLU A 277 -17.54 -1.34 5.79
CA GLU A 277 -17.51 -1.70 4.37
C GLU A 277 -16.59 -2.89 4.05
N PHE A 278 -15.54 -3.14 4.85
CA PHE A 278 -14.64 -4.29 4.68
C PHE A 278 -15.21 -5.60 5.23
N SER A 279 -16.36 -5.55 5.87
CA SER A 279 -17.03 -6.71 6.48
C SER A 279 -18.11 -7.32 5.58
N ARG A 280 -18.20 -6.90 4.32
CA ARG A 280 -19.22 -7.36 3.37
C ARG A 280 -18.73 -7.25 1.92
N PRO A 281 -19.28 -8.04 0.99
CA PRO A 281 -19.02 -7.86 -0.44
C PRO A 281 -19.26 -6.42 -0.89
N ARG A 282 -18.38 -5.91 -1.75
CA ARG A 282 -18.36 -4.53 -2.23
C ARG A 282 -18.47 -4.46 -3.74
N SER A 283 -19.06 -3.37 -4.25
CA SER A 283 -19.02 -3.03 -5.68
C SER A 283 -17.72 -2.32 -6.05
N PHE A 284 -17.21 -1.45 -5.16
CA PHE A 284 -15.96 -0.75 -5.38
C PHE A 284 -14.74 -1.56 -4.92
N LEU A 285 -14.10 -2.22 -5.87
CA LEU A 285 -12.88 -3.01 -5.66
C LEU A 285 -11.64 -2.12 -5.75
N SER A 286 -11.37 -1.32 -4.70
CA SER A 286 -10.27 -0.35 -4.73
C SER A 286 -8.91 -1.03 -4.92
N GLY A 287 -8.34 -0.90 -6.12
CA GLY A 287 -6.96 -1.31 -6.42
C GLY A 287 -5.92 -0.49 -5.65
N GLY A 288 -6.31 0.69 -5.16
CA GLY A 288 -5.48 1.59 -4.39
C GLY A 288 -5.51 1.36 -2.88
N GLY A 289 -6.51 0.62 -2.33
CA GLY A 289 -6.61 0.56 -0.86
C GLY A 289 -7.64 -0.42 -0.31
N GLY A 290 -8.24 -1.28 -1.12
CA GLY A 290 -9.40 -2.07 -0.74
C GLY A 290 -9.13 -3.39 -0.05
N LEU A 291 -7.89 -3.85 0.07
CA LEU A 291 -7.60 -5.19 0.59
C LEU A 291 -7.48 -5.25 2.11
N CYS A 292 -7.92 -6.39 2.63
CA CYS A 292 -7.57 -6.90 3.95
C CYS A 292 -6.58 -8.06 3.78
N SER A 293 -5.72 -8.31 4.78
CA SER A 293 -4.76 -9.41 4.74
C SER A 293 -4.26 -9.77 6.14
N THR A 294 -3.54 -10.88 6.26
CA THR A 294 -2.79 -11.29 7.46
C THR A 294 -1.30 -11.02 7.28
N ILE A 295 -0.55 -11.07 8.37
CA ILE A 295 0.91 -10.96 8.35
C ILE A 295 1.55 -12.08 7.51
N SER A 296 1.02 -13.30 7.59
CA SER A 296 1.53 -14.48 6.89
C SER A 296 1.27 -14.42 5.38
N ASP A 297 0.09 -13.96 4.97
CA ASP A 297 -0.27 -13.81 3.56
C ASP A 297 0.60 -12.74 2.89
N TYR A 298 0.70 -11.56 3.53
CA TYR A 298 1.54 -10.50 3.00
C TYR A 298 3.03 -10.87 3.00
N ALA A 299 3.48 -11.72 3.94
CA ALA A 299 4.84 -12.27 3.94
C ALA A 299 5.10 -13.18 2.73
N ASN A 300 4.10 -13.95 2.28
CA ASN A 300 4.21 -14.75 1.06
C ASN A 300 4.41 -13.84 -0.17
N PHE A 301 3.68 -12.72 -0.25
CA PHE A 301 3.85 -11.70 -1.28
C PHE A 301 5.24 -11.04 -1.24
N CYS A 302 5.70 -10.62 -0.06
CA CYS A 302 7.05 -10.08 0.12
C CYS A 302 8.14 -11.08 -0.29
N GLN A 303 8.00 -12.36 0.08
CA GLN A 303 8.96 -13.39 -0.30
C GLN A 303 9.00 -13.62 -1.81
N MET A 304 7.84 -13.59 -2.48
CA MET A 304 7.76 -13.67 -3.94
C MET A 304 8.57 -12.54 -4.58
N LEU A 305 8.41 -11.32 -4.12
CA LEU A 305 9.17 -10.16 -4.63
C LEU A 305 10.66 -10.27 -4.32
N LEU A 306 11.04 -10.65 -3.09
CA LEU A 306 12.44 -10.86 -2.70
C LEU A 306 13.11 -11.95 -3.54
N ASN A 307 12.38 -12.99 -3.88
CA ASN A 307 12.81 -14.08 -4.76
C ASN A 307 12.65 -13.73 -6.25
N LYS A 308 12.61 -12.43 -6.58
CA LYS A 308 12.54 -11.95 -7.97
C LYS A 308 11.37 -12.58 -8.76
N GLY A 309 10.19 -12.59 -8.16
CA GLY A 309 8.96 -13.04 -8.78
C GLY A 309 8.65 -14.53 -8.63
N ASN A 310 9.49 -15.32 -7.95
CA ASN A 310 9.26 -16.74 -7.76
C ASN A 310 8.76 -17.06 -6.35
N TYR A 311 7.75 -17.93 -6.26
CA TYR A 311 7.24 -18.45 -5.01
C TYR A 311 7.07 -19.96 -5.09
N LYS A 312 7.84 -20.73 -4.33
CA LYS A 312 7.81 -22.21 -4.30
C LYS A 312 7.89 -22.87 -5.68
N GLY A 313 8.65 -22.29 -6.61
CA GLY A 313 8.78 -22.78 -7.98
C GLY A 313 7.72 -22.25 -8.96
N THR A 314 6.69 -21.54 -8.49
CA THR A 314 5.73 -20.82 -9.34
C THR A 314 6.26 -19.43 -9.65
N GLN A 315 6.38 -19.13 -10.95
CA GLN A 315 6.82 -17.80 -11.41
C GLN A 315 5.61 -16.90 -11.60
N ILE A 316 5.49 -15.85 -10.76
CA ILE A 316 4.43 -14.83 -10.85
C ILE A 316 4.85 -13.72 -11.82
N LEU A 317 6.10 -13.25 -11.70
CA LEU A 317 6.75 -12.30 -12.60
C LEU A 317 8.16 -12.78 -12.92
N SER A 318 8.71 -12.40 -14.08
CA SER A 318 10.10 -12.69 -14.36
C SER A 318 11.05 -11.91 -13.45
N PRO A 319 12.28 -12.44 -13.17
CA PRO A 319 13.27 -11.72 -12.38
C PRO A 319 13.57 -10.32 -12.94
N THR A 320 13.64 -10.20 -14.25
CA THR A 320 13.93 -8.93 -14.93
C THR A 320 12.79 -7.92 -14.76
N THR A 321 11.55 -8.37 -14.70
CA THR A 321 10.40 -7.49 -14.45
C THR A 321 10.40 -6.98 -13.01
N VAL A 322 10.66 -7.82 -12.03
CA VAL A 322 10.74 -7.39 -10.63
C VAL A 322 11.89 -6.40 -10.45
N GLU A 323 13.07 -6.68 -11.01
CA GLU A 323 14.20 -5.74 -10.99
C GLU A 323 13.85 -4.41 -11.66
N PHE A 324 13.16 -4.46 -12.81
CA PHE A 324 12.70 -3.27 -13.50
C PHE A 324 11.69 -2.47 -12.69
N MET A 325 10.70 -3.11 -12.05
CA MET A 325 9.72 -2.44 -11.20
C MET A 325 10.34 -1.65 -10.04
N THR A 326 11.46 -2.13 -9.52
CA THR A 326 12.14 -1.56 -8.35
C THR A 326 13.26 -0.55 -8.71
N LEU A 327 13.41 -0.18 -9.98
CA LEU A 327 14.22 0.97 -10.39
C LEU A 327 13.47 2.28 -10.11
N ASN A 328 14.20 3.39 -10.05
CA ASN A 328 13.56 4.71 -10.03
C ASN A 328 13.04 5.06 -11.43
N HIS A 329 11.72 5.18 -11.57
CA HIS A 329 11.02 5.48 -12.83
C HIS A 329 10.64 6.96 -12.97
N LEU A 330 10.99 7.80 -12.03
CA LEU A 330 10.75 9.24 -12.13
C LEU A 330 11.60 9.84 -13.25
N PRO A 331 11.09 10.83 -14.02
CA PRO A 331 11.81 11.47 -15.08
C PRO A 331 13.21 11.94 -14.67
N GLU A 332 14.20 11.79 -15.54
CA GLU A 332 15.58 12.24 -15.33
C GLU A 332 16.23 11.68 -14.03
N ASN A 333 15.72 10.52 -13.55
CA ASN A 333 16.14 9.92 -12.28
C ASN A 333 15.96 10.85 -11.06
N GLN A 334 14.99 11.75 -11.12
CA GLN A 334 14.67 12.65 -10.01
C GLN A 334 14.19 11.90 -8.77
N THR A 335 14.22 12.56 -7.64
CA THR A 335 13.71 12.03 -6.37
C THR A 335 12.29 12.55 -6.09
N LEU A 336 11.62 11.92 -5.13
CA LEU A 336 10.34 12.40 -4.63
C LEU A 336 10.43 13.82 -4.06
N GLN A 337 11.58 14.20 -3.46
CA GLN A 337 11.82 15.54 -2.95
C GLN A 337 11.86 16.58 -4.07
N GLN A 338 12.36 16.20 -5.25
CA GLN A 338 12.48 17.11 -6.41
C GLN A 338 11.16 17.24 -7.19
N MET A 339 10.37 16.18 -7.28
CA MET A 339 9.13 16.14 -8.06
C MET A 339 7.85 16.26 -7.24
N GLY A 340 7.88 15.82 -5.99
CA GLY A 340 6.69 15.78 -5.14
C GLY A 340 6.30 17.16 -4.61
N ASP A 341 5.01 17.41 -4.51
CA ASP A 341 4.55 18.45 -3.63
C ASP A 341 4.60 17.94 -2.17
N SER A 342 4.67 18.84 -1.20
CA SER A 342 4.80 18.53 0.22
C SER A 342 3.53 17.96 0.86
N SER A 343 2.61 17.41 0.06
CA SER A 343 1.38 16.79 0.52
C SER A 343 1.64 15.41 1.15
N PHE A 344 0.59 14.81 1.70
CA PHE A 344 0.67 13.51 2.34
C PHE A 344 1.19 12.40 1.42
N SER A 345 2.04 11.51 1.94
CA SER A 345 2.44 10.25 1.31
C SER A 345 2.67 9.17 2.35
N GLU A 346 2.58 7.91 1.92
CA GLU A 346 2.90 6.74 2.76
C GLU A 346 4.41 6.49 2.87
N THR A 347 5.23 7.29 2.21
CA THR A 347 6.69 7.19 2.23
C THR A 347 7.35 8.54 2.54
N ARG A 348 8.66 8.50 2.78
CA ARG A 348 9.51 9.69 2.90
C ARG A 348 9.85 10.22 1.53
N PHE A 349 10.03 11.53 1.41
CA PHE A 349 10.47 12.15 0.15
C PHE A 349 11.98 12.19 0.04
N ASP A 350 12.67 12.42 1.16
CA ASP A 350 14.13 12.56 1.19
C ASP A 350 14.82 11.22 0.88
N GLY A 351 15.74 11.23 -0.06
CA GLY A 351 16.54 10.07 -0.45
C GLY A 351 15.76 8.94 -1.14
N ALA A 352 14.52 9.21 -1.54
CA ALA A 352 13.67 8.23 -2.20
C ALA A 352 13.30 8.66 -3.62
N GLY A 353 13.30 7.69 -4.54
CA GLY A 353 12.65 7.73 -5.84
C GLY A 353 11.36 6.90 -5.82
N PHE A 354 10.79 6.65 -6.98
CA PHE A 354 9.59 5.85 -7.12
C PHE A 354 9.68 4.86 -8.28
N GLY A 355 9.45 3.61 -7.97
CA GLY A 355 9.37 2.52 -8.93
C GLY A 355 7.95 2.34 -9.47
N LEU A 356 7.65 1.17 -10.02
CA LEU A 356 6.31 0.83 -10.48
C LEU A 356 5.50 0.25 -9.30
N GLY A 357 4.93 1.17 -8.50
CA GLY A 357 4.09 0.85 -7.33
C GLY A 357 4.83 0.81 -5.98
N PHE A 358 6.11 1.20 -5.92
CA PHE A 358 6.93 1.22 -4.70
C PHE A 358 7.73 2.51 -4.58
N SER A 359 7.95 2.96 -3.35
CA SER A 359 9.03 3.87 -3.03
C SER A 359 10.36 3.11 -3.01
N VAL A 360 11.41 3.67 -3.57
CA VAL A 360 12.73 3.04 -3.71
C VAL A 360 13.80 3.94 -3.10
N ILE A 361 14.70 3.40 -2.27
CA ILE A 361 15.82 4.17 -1.71
C ILE A 361 16.88 4.40 -2.79
N THR A 362 17.12 5.67 -3.11
CA THR A 362 18.10 6.12 -4.10
C THR A 362 19.29 6.85 -3.48
N ASP A 363 19.14 7.36 -2.25
CA ASP A 363 20.19 8.02 -1.46
C ASP A 363 20.01 7.70 0.04
N GLN A 364 20.91 6.91 0.61
CA GLN A 364 20.87 6.52 2.03
C GLN A 364 21.08 7.71 2.98
N VAL A 365 21.96 8.63 2.59
CA VAL A 365 22.29 9.79 3.43
C VAL A 365 21.10 10.77 3.44
N GLY A 366 20.51 11.05 2.27
CA GLY A 366 19.29 11.85 2.16
C GLY A 366 18.13 11.21 2.92
N ALA A 367 17.95 9.90 2.81
CA ALA A 367 16.93 9.17 3.56
C ALA A 367 17.20 9.10 5.07
N MET A 368 18.42 9.43 5.52
CA MET A 368 18.84 9.30 6.94
C MET A 368 18.54 7.90 7.49
N MET A 369 18.80 6.86 6.70
CA MET A 369 18.47 5.48 7.06
C MET A 369 19.53 4.51 6.51
N PRO A 370 19.92 3.48 7.29
CA PRO A 370 20.90 2.50 6.86
C PRO A 370 20.33 1.42 5.89
N ALA A 371 19.21 1.71 5.24
CA ALA A 371 18.65 0.83 4.23
C ALA A 371 19.55 0.78 2.98
N SER A 372 19.61 -0.38 2.31
CA SER A 372 20.41 -0.50 1.09
C SER A 372 19.83 0.32 -0.06
N LEU A 373 20.68 0.81 -0.96
CA LEU A 373 20.22 1.38 -2.23
C LEU A 373 19.44 0.31 -3.01
N GLY A 374 18.28 0.71 -3.53
CA GLY A 374 17.37 -0.20 -4.21
C GLY A 374 16.45 -0.98 -3.27
N SER A 375 16.54 -0.82 -1.94
CA SER A 375 15.48 -1.30 -1.05
C SER A 375 14.18 -0.53 -1.34
N PHE A 376 13.05 -1.24 -1.27
CA PHE A 376 11.76 -0.69 -1.64
C PHE A 376 10.68 -0.99 -0.61
N SER A 377 9.68 -0.14 -0.56
CA SER A 377 8.68 -0.17 0.51
C SER A 377 7.38 0.49 0.11
N TRP A 378 6.32 0.20 0.85
CA TRP A 378 5.09 0.99 0.86
C TRP A 378 4.35 0.81 2.19
N GLY A 379 3.38 1.69 2.45
CA GLY A 379 2.58 1.64 3.67
C GLY A 379 1.09 1.80 3.42
N GLY A 380 0.30 1.64 4.47
CA GLY A 380 -1.15 1.83 4.47
C GLY A 380 -1.63 2.86 5.49
N MET A 381 -2.76 3.48 5.22
CA MET A 381 -3.34 4.57 6.01
C MET A 381 -3.53 4.22 7.51
N ALA A 382 -3.75 2.95 7.83
CA ALA A 382 -3.83 2.47 9.22
C ALA A 382 -2.46 2.19 9.86
N SER A 383 -1.40 2.86 9.39
CA SER A 383 -0.03 2.78 9.88
C SER A 383 0.65 1.42 9.62
N THR A 384 0.07 0.58 8.76
CA THR A 384 0.71 -0.63 8.24
C THR A 384 1.89 -0.28 7.34
N PHE A 385 2.88 -1.18 7.26
CA PHE A 385 4.11 -0.92 6.51
C PHE A 385 4.84 -2.21 6.18
N PHE A 386 5.50 -2.25 5.02
CA PHE A 386 6.48 -3.28 4.68
C PHE A 386 7.67 -2.66 3.96
N TRP A 387 8.81 -3.32 4.04
CA TRP A 387 9.95 -3.04 3.17
C TRP A 387 10.69 -4.32 2.83
N ILE A 388 11.33 -4.29 1.68
CA ILE A 388 12.14 -5.39 1.15
C ILE A 388 13.52 -4.82 0.81
N ASP A 389 14.55 -5.47 1.30
CA ASP A 389 15.95 -5.15 1.03
C ASP A 389 16.64 -6.34 0.35
N PRO A 390 16.71 -6.36 -0.99
CA PRO A 390 17.29 -7.48 -1.73
C PRO A 390 18.76 -7.70 -1.44
N LYS A 391 19.51 -6.64 -1.08
CA LYS A 391 20.94 -6.75 -0.77
C LYS A 391 21.17 -7.47 0.54
N GLU A 392 20.31 -7.26 1.52
CA GLU A 392 20.37 -7.91 2.83
C GLU A 392 19.64 -9.26 2.84
N ASP A 393 19.04 -9.68 1.71
CA ASP A 393 18.13 -10.84 1.64
C ASP A 393 17.10 -10.81 2.76
N LEU A 394 16.42 -9.64 2.89
CA LEU A 394 15.57 -9.32 4.03
C LEU A 394 14.26 -8.67 3.58
N PHE A 395 13.18 -9.00 4.25
CA PHE A 395 11.99 -8.16 4.32
C PHE A 395 11.46 -8.08 5.76
N SER A 396 10.70 -7.03 6.02
CA SER A 396 9.98 -6.92 7.29
C SER A 396 8.62 -6.28 7.08
N ILE A 397 7.68 -6.64 7.94
CA ILE A 397 6.30 -6.18 7.91
C ILE A 397 5.91 -5.70 9.30
N LEU A 398 5.28 -4.54 9.38
CA LEU A 398 4.68 -3.98 10.59
C LEU A 398 3.19 -3.76 10.33
N LEU A 399 2.33 -4.41 11.10
CA LEU A 399 0.88 -4.20 11.06
C LEU A 399 0.39 -3.61 12.37
N THR A 400 -0.48 -2.63 12.26
CA THR A 400 -1.31 -2.03 13.32
C THR A 400 -2.58 -1.48 12.68
N GLN A 401 -3.50 -0.93 13.47
CA GLN A 401 -4.75 -0.37 12.94
C GLN A 401 -5.00 1.02 13.53
N LEU A 402 -4.13 1.98 13.20
CA LEU A 402 -4.24 3.37 13.64
C LEU A 402 -4.18 4.36 12.48
N ILE A 403 -5.24 5.15 12.31
CA ILE A 403 -5.37 6.26 11.34
C ILE A 403 -5.15 7.61 12.06
N PRO A 404 -4.47 8.58 11.42
CA PRO A 404 -3.74 8.48 10.16
C PRO A 404 -2.37 7.83 10.32
N SER A 405 -1.83 7.32 9.23
CA SER A 405 -0.42 6.96 9.14
C SER A 405 0.46 8.20 9.35
N GLY A 406 1.68 8.01 9.82
CA GLY A 406 2.57 9.13 10.12
C GLY A 406 2.27 9.88 11.43
N ARG A 407 1.21 9.50 12.17
CA ARG A 407 0.91 10.08 13.49
C ARG A 407 2.07 9.90 14.48
N TYR A 408 2.73 8.74 14.39
CA TYR A 408 3.91 8.42 15.17
C TYR A 408 5.02 7.88 14.25
N PRO A 409 6.30 8.07 14.57
CA PRO A 409 7.43 7.64 13.73
C PRO A 409 7.71 6.12 13.87
N ILE A 410 6.66 5.30 13.93
CA ILE A 410 6.79 3.86 14.17
C ILE A 410 7.45 3.11 13.00
N ARG A 411 7.21 3.56 11.75
CA ARG A 411 7.79 2.96 10.55
C ARG A 411 9.32 3.15 10.47
N PRO A 412 9.85 4.38 10.49
CA PRO A 412 11.30 4.58 10.46
C PRO A 412 12.00 3.97 11.70
N GLN A 413 11.33 3.95 12.85
CA GLN A 413 11.91 3.34 14.03
C GLN A 413 11.98 1.81 13.91
N ALA A 414 10.94 1.16 13.37
CA ALA A 414 10.97 -0.27 13.07
C ALA A 414 12.13 -0.62 12.14
N GLN A 415 12.31 0.14 11.05
CA GLN A 415 13.43 -0.05 10.13
C GLN A 415 14.78 0.11 10.85
N THR A 416 14.95 1.17 11.67
CA THR A 416 16.18 1.39 12.43
C THR A 416 16.50 0.21 13.35
N LEU A 417 15.52 -0.32 14.08
CA LEU A 417 15.71 -1.45 15.00
C LEU A 417 16.10 -2.74 14.25
N VAL A 418 15.46 -2.99 13.10
CA VAL A 418 15.77 -4.18 12.29
C VAL A 418 17.16 -4.07 11.68
N TYR A 419 17.53 -2.95 11.06
CA TYR A 419 18.86 -2.77 10.49
C TYR A 419 19.96 -2.80 11.56
N ALA A 420 19.71 -2.26 12.76
CA ALA A 420 20.63 -2.32 13.87
C ALA A 420 20.94 -3.76 14.34
N ALA A 421 20.06 -4.71 14.05
CA ALA A 421 20.24 -6.11 14.42
C ALA A 421 21.04 -6.92 13.38
N ILE A 422 21.36 -6.38 12.21
CA ILE A 422 22.16 -7.06 11.19
C ILE A 422 23.63 -7.08 11.65
N LYS A 423 24.26 -8.27 11.58
CA LYS A 423 25.65 -8.52 12.03
C LYS A 423 26.62 -8.77 10.87
N ASP A 424 26.13 -9.22 9.71
CA ASP A 424 26.96 -9.64 8.55
C ASP A 424 26.34 -9.23 7.21
#